data_e26d3b51786150cdf9c3fd6aa26dc98c
#
_entry.id   e26d3b51786150cdf9c3fd6aa26dc98c
#
_cell.length_a   1.000
_cell.length_b   1.000
_cell.length_c   1.000
_cell.angle_alpha   90.00
_cell.angle_beta   90.00
_cell.angle_gamma   90.00
#
_symmetry.space_group_name_H-M   'P 1'
#
loop_
_entity.id
_entity.type
_entity.pdbx_description
1 polymer ?
#
loop_
_entity_poly.entity_id
_entity_poly.type
_entity_poly.pdbx_seq_one_letter_code
_entity_poly.pdbx_strand_id
1 'polypeptide(L)'
;RRAQTRSLGYRALLQGFYMSFVIVEKPRPYITLITLNRPERMNAMAFDVMVPFKEALEEVSFDNETRVVIVTGAGAGFCAGADLQDPGWLAIFDGLTIPGIARRAMRILDDVVKAIQNMHQPVIGAINGPAIGGGFCLAMATDIRVAADSAYFRPAGINNGLTSAELGLSYLLPRAIGSSRAFDIMLTGRDVDSEESRRIGLVSKVVSQEQLLEECYGIAERINGFSQLGVEVSKQMLWAGMDAGSLHSHMNHEGHAQLFVRMTTKNFEEAIK
;
A
#
# COMPACT_ATOMS: atom_id res chain seq x y z
N ARG A 1 -15.18 -19.44 28.42
CA ARG A 1 -14.53 -20.55 27.68
C ARG A 1 -15.27 -20.92 26.37
N ARG A 2 -16.64 -20.89 26.30
CA ARG A 2 -17.38 -21.23 25.05
C ARG A 2 -17.35 -20.18 23.96
N ALA A 3 -17.06 -18.91 24.25
CA ALA A 3 -16.94 -17.83 23.27
C ALA A 3 -15.55 -17.83 22.56
N GLN A 4 -14.48 -18.20 23.28
CA GLN A 4 -13.12 -18.28 22.72
C GLN A 4 -12.94 -19.47 21.76
N THR A 5 -13.62 -20.60 22.00
CA THR A 5 -13.55 -21.78 21.12
C THR A 5 -14.32 -21.58 19.80
N ARG A 6 -15.34 -20.73 19.76
CA ARG A 6 -16.04 -20.40 18.51
C ARG A 6 -15.24 -19.43 17.63
N SER A 7 -14.46 -18.52 18.22
CA SER A 7 -13.61 -17.57 17.46
C SER A 7 -12.43 -18.26 16.79
N LEU A 8 -11.84 -19.27 17.43
CA LEU A 8 -10.74 -20.07 16.87
C LEU A 8 -11.20 -20.99 15.73
N GLY A 9 -12.39 -21.59 15.81
CA GLY A 9 -12.94 -22.42 14.74
C GLY A 9 -13.36 -21.60 13.50
N TYR A 10 -13.86 -20.40 13.70
CA TYR A 10 -14.21 -19.48 12.62
C TYR A 10 -12.95 -18.92 11.91
N ARG A 11 -11.90 -18.60 12.68
CA ARG A 11 -10.58 -18.21 12.13
C ARG A 11 -9.94 -19.33 11.29
N ALA A 12 -9.98 -20.58 11.76
CA ALA A 12 -9.39 -21.71 11.04
C ALA A 12 -10.14 -22.06 9.73
N LEU A 13 -11.47 -21.90 9.71
CA LEU A 13 -12.26 -22.08 8.48
C LEU A 13 -12.08 -20.95 7.48
N LEU A 14 -11.89 -19.73 7.94
CA LEU A 14 -11.60 -18.58 7.11
C LEU A 14 -10.15 -18.64 6.57
N GLN A 15 -9.16 -19.05 7.37
CA GLN A 15 -7.76 -19.17 6.94
C GLN A 15 -7.58 -20.09 5.71
N GLY A 16 -8.33 -21.20 5.59
CA GLY A 16 -8.23 -22.09 4.44
C GLY A 16 -8.79 -21.54 3.13
N PHE A 17 -9.75 -20.60 3.19
CA PHE A 17 -10.40 -20.01 2.00
C PHE A 17 -9.80 -18.64 1.61
N TYR A 18 -9.39 -17.83 2.60
CA TYR A 18 -8.87 -16.47 2.37
C TYR A 18 -7.40 -16.43 1.93
N MET A 19 -6.58 -17.43 2.26
CA MET A 19 -5.18 -17.50 1.81
C MET A 19 -5.02 -17.71 0.31
N SER A 20 -6.10 -17.97 -0.45
CA SER A 20 -6.02 -18.10 -1.92
C SER A 20 -5.87 -16.77 -2.65
N PHE A 21 -6.40 -15.65 -2.11
CA PHE A 21 -6.42 -14.35 -2.79
C PHE A 21 -5.28 -13.41 -2.36
N VAL A 22 -4.54 -13.76 -1.33
CA VAL A 22 -3.35 -13.03 -0.87
C VAL A 22 -2.26 -14.04 -0.54
N ILE A 23 -1.12 -13.89 -1.18
CA ILE A 23 0.05 -14.74 -0.97
C ILE A 23 1.08 -13.91 -0.21
N VAL A 24 1.64 -14.47 0.88
CA VAL A 24 2.71 -13.85 1.67
C VAL A 24 3.92 -14.78 1.63
N GLU A 25 5.04 -14.27 1.13
CA GLU A 25 6.28 -15.02 0.95
C GLU A 25 7.48 -14.24 1.51
N LYS A 26 8.52 -14.96 1.92
CA LYS A 26 9.82 -14.39 2.30
C LYS A 26 10.89 -14.81 1.30
N PRO A 27 10.93 -14.21 0.09
CA PRO A 27 11.83 -14.62 -0.99
C PRO A 27 13.31 -14.35 -0.69
N ARG A 28 13.59 -13.39 0.20
CA ARG A 28 14.94 -13.00 0.61
C ARG A 28 14.98 -12.66 2.10
N PRO A 29 16.13 -12.70 2.75
CA PRO A 29 16.27 -12.32 4.15
C PRO A 29 15.71 -10.90 4.40
N TYR A 30 14.88 -10.76 5.42
CA TYR A 30 14.27 -9.50 5.85
C TYR A 30 13.32 -8.84 4.85
N ILE A 31 12.96 -9.52 3.77
CA ILE A 31 12.04 -9.01 2.74
C ILE A 31 10.80 -9.92 2.68
N THR A 32 9.63 -9.32 2.87
CA THR A 32 8.35 -9.99 2.66
C THR A 32 7.70 -9.47 1.39
N LEU A 33 7.28 -10.40 0.53
CA LEU A 33 6.49 -10.14 -0.66
C LEU A 33 5.03 -10.48 -0.38
N ILE A 34 4.13 -9.52 -0.57
CA ILE A 34 2.68 -9.71 -0.50
C ILE A 34 2.12 -9.57 -1.91
N THR A 35 1.49 -10.62 -2.41
CA THR A 35 0.91 -10.65 -3.76
C THR A 35 -0.61 -10.73 -3.67
N LEU A 36 -1.31 -9.75 -4.28
CA LEU A 36 -2.74 -9.86 -4.55
C LEU A 36 -2.93 -10.95 -5.61
N ASN A 37 -3.68 -12.00 -5.32
CA ASN A 37 -3.72 -13.21 -6.12
C ASN A 37 -5.14 -13.58 -6.58
N ARG A 38 -5.75 -12.69 -7.35
CA ARG A 38 -7.01 -12.90 -8.06
C ARG A 38 -6.85 -12.45 -9.53
N PRO A 39 -5.88 -13.04 -10.29
CA PRO A 39 -5.47 -12.55 -11.59
C PRO A 39 -6.58 -12.59 -12.65
N GLU A 40 -7.54 -13.52 -12.55
CA GLU A 40 -8.71 -13.63 -13.45
C GLU A 40 -9.65 -12.42 -13.35
N ARG A 41 -9.54 -11.64 -12.28
CA ARG A 41 -10.26 -10.38 -12.05
C ARG A 41 -9.31 -9.17 -11.97
N MET A 42 -8.08 -9.30 -12.48
CA MET A 42 -7.02 -8.29 -12.36
C MET A 42 -6.87 -7.75 -10.94
N ASN A 43 -6.96 -8.65 -9.94
CA ASN A 43 -6.82 -8.33 -8.51
C ASN A 43 -7.80 -7.24 -8.03
N ALA A 44 -9.03 -7.23 -8.57
CA ALA A 44 -10.06 -6.26 -8.18
C ALA A 44 -10.36 -6.32 -6.69
N MET A 45 -10.70 -5.16 -6.12
CA MET A 45 -10.94 -4.95 -4.69
C MET A 45 -12.34 -5.47 -4.31
N ALA A 46 -12.45 -6.78 -4.11
CA ALA A 46 -13.57 -7.39 -3.43
C ALA A 46 -13.26 -7.51 -1.92
N PHE A 47 -14.27 -7.60 -1.06
CA PHE A 47 -14.04 -7.66 0.40
C PHE A 47 -13.30 -8.93 0.83
N ASP A 48 -13.49 -10.04 0.12
CA ASP A 48 -12.80 -11.31 0.33
C ASP A 48 -11.32 -11.30 -0.12
N VAL A 49 -10.89 -10.24 -0.83
CA VAL A 49 -9.49 -9.93 -1.13
C VAL A 49 -8.95 -8.89 -0.15
N MET A 50 -9.69 -7.80 0.07
CA MET A 50 -9.19 -6.64 0.82
C MET A 50 -9.11 -6.87 2.33
N VAL A 51 -10.03 -7.67 2.90
CA VAL A 51 -9.97 -8.00 4.32
C VAL A 51 -8.73 -8.87 4.62
N PRO A 52 -8.49 -10.00 3.91
CA PRO A 52 -7.26 -10.77 4.08
C PRO A 52 -5.99 -9.98 3.78
N PHE A 53 -6.03 -9.07 2.80
CA PHE A 53 -4.88 -8.23 2.50
C PHE A 53 -4.53 -7.31 3.67
N LYS A 54 -5.53 -6.68 4.28
CA LYS A 54 -5.35 -5.89 5.50
C LYS A 54 -4.80 -6.73 6.64
N GLU A 55 -5.37 -7.91 6.87
CA GLU A 55 -4.91 -8.84 7.92
C GLU A 55 -3.45 -9.26 7.68
N ALA A 56 -3.07 -9.56 6.44
CA ALA A 56 -1.68 -9.87 6.07
C ALA A 56 -0.72 -8.70 6.35
N LEU A 57 -1.11 -7.46 6.01
CA LEU A 57 -0.31 -6.27 6.32
C LEU A 57 -0.13 -6.09 7.82
N GLU A 58 -1.20 -6.26 8.60
CA GLU A 58 -1.16 -6.16 10.06
C GLU A 58 -0.29 -7.26 10.67
N GLU A 59 -0.40 -8.51 10.21
CA GLU A 59 0.41 -9.63 10.69
C GLU A 59 1.90 -9.41 10.38
N VAL A 60 2.22 -9.03 9.14
CA VAL A 60 3.59 -8.72 8.71
C VAL A 60 4.15 -7.51 9.46
N SER A 61 3.33 -6.55 9.84
CA SER A 61 3.74 -5.41 10.66
C SER A 61 4.31 -5.81 12.03
N PHE A 62 3.89 -6.96 12.57
CA PHE A 62 4.42 -7.51 13.84
C PHE A 62 5.54 -8.54 13.65
N ASP A 63 5.92 -8.83 12.41
CA ASP A 63 6.98 -9.77 12.11
C ASP A 63 8.37 -9.11 12.22
N ASN A 64 9.09 -9.42 13.29
CA ASN A 64 10.41 -8.86 13.57
C ASN A 64 11.49 -9.28 12.56
N GLU A 65 11.24 -10.30 11.75
CA GLU A 65 12.16 -10.73 10.68
C GLU A 65 11.92 -10.01 9.36
N THR A 66 10.83 -9.22 9.26
CA THR A 66 10.55 -8.40 8.09
C THR A 66 10.98 -6.96 8.31
N ARG A 67 11.87 -6.46 7.44
CA ARG A 67 12.37 -5.08 7.48
C ARG A 67 11.88 -4.24 6.32
N VAL A 68 11.51 -4.87 5.19
CA VAL A 68 10.93 -4.22 4.02
C VAL A 68 9.82 -5.11 3.45
N VAL A 69 8.72 -4.49 3.06
CA VAL A 69 7.60 -5.17 2.40
C VAL A 69 7.51 -4.74 0.94
N ILE A 70 7.27 -5.71 0.06
CA ILE A 70 6.97 -5.46 -1.35
C ILE A 70 5.52 -5.90 -1.59
N VAL A 71 4.73 -5.06 -2.24
CA VAL A 71 3.34 -5.36 -2.62
C VAL A 71 3.23 -5.38 -4.14
N THR A 72 2.65 -6.45 -4.69
CA THR A 72 2.44 -6.60 -6.14
C THR A 72 1.11 -7.30 -6.43
N GLY A 73 0.76 -7.43 -7.70
CA GLY A 73 -0.38 -8.22 -8.17
C GLY A 73 0.05 -9.44 -8.97
N ALA A 74 -0.67 -10.54 -8.86
CA ALA A 74 -0.48 -11.70 -9.73
C ALA A 74 -1.04 -11.41 -11.14
N GLY A 75 -0.44 -12.03 -12.16
CA GLY A 75 -0.90 -11.92 -13.55
C GLY A 75 -0.62 -10.56 -14.19
N ALA A 76 -1.53 -10.11 -15.04
CA ALA A 76 -1.33 -8.96 -15.93
C ALA A 76 -1.57 -7.58 -15.31
N GLY A 77 -2.09 -7.50 -14.07
CA GLY A 77 -2.44 -6.22 -13.45
C GLY A 77 -2.01 -6.13 -12.00
N PHE A 78 -1.75 -4.92 -11.53
CA PHE A 78 -1.54 -4.66 -10.13
C PHE A 78 -2.86 -4.79 -9.36
N CYS A 79 -3.83 -3.93 -9.67
CA CYS A 79 -5.18 -3.96 -9.09
C CYS A 79 -6.14 -3.11 -9.93
N ALA A 80 -7.25 -3.70 -10.38
CA ALA A 80 -8.24 -3.03 -11.24
C ALA A 80 -9.23 -2.13 -10.48
N GLY A 81 -9.06 -1.92 -9.16
CA GLY A 81 -10.00 -1.14 -8.35
C GLY A 81 -11.21 -1.94 -7.93
N ALA A 82 -12.32 -1.26 -7.58
CA ALA A 82 -13.51 -1.91 -7.06
C ALA A 82 -14.04 -3.01 -7.99
N ASP A 83 -14.34 -4.18 -7.44
CA ASP A 83 -15.04 -5.22 -8.20
C ASP A 83 -16.52 -4.86 -8.29
N LEU A 84 -16.93 -4.36 -9.47
CA LEU A 84 -18.30 -3.92 -9.72
C LEU A 84 -19.27 -5.08 -10.01
N GLN A 85 -18.75 -6.28 -10.24
CA GLN A 85 -19.57 -7.47 -10.57
C GLN A 85 -19.71 -8.40 -9.37
N ASP A 86 -18.67 -8.51 -8.55
CA ASP A 86 -18.61 -9.39 -7.39
C ASP A 86 -17.82 -8.72 -6.26
N PRO A 87 -18.44 -7.75 -5.56
CA PRO A 87 -17.78 -7.03 -4.47
C PRO A 87 -17.53 -7.90 -3.23
N GLY A 88 -18.08 -9.11 -3.20
CA GLY A 88 -18.12 -9.95 -2.02
C GLY A 88 -19.15 -9.49 -0.97
N TRP A 89 -19.40 -10.33 0.03
CA TRP A 89 -20.32 -10.02 1.12
C TRP A 89 -19.68 -10.35 2.46
N LEU A 90 -19.85 -9.49 3.43
CA LEU A 90 -19.39 -9.70 4.80
C LEU A 90 -20.59 -9.76 5.76
N ALA A 91 -20.56 -10.68 6.72
CA ALA A 91 -21.63 -10.83 7.72
C ALA A 91 -21.91 -9.54 8.52
N ILE A 92 -20.93 -8.61 8.59
CA ILE A 92 -21.13 -7.32 9.25
C ILE A 92 -22.10 -6.39 8.49
N PHE A 93 -22.49 -6.74 7.26
CA PHE A 93 -23.46 -5.99 6.47
C PHE A 93 -24.90 -6.46 6.72
N ASP A 94 -25.10 -7.63 7.35
CA ASP A 94 -26.41 -8.20 7.59
C ASP A 94 -27.28 -7.25 8.42
N GLY A 95 -28.51 -7.06 7.98
CA GLY A 95 -29.48 -6.19 8.64
C GLY A 95 -29.25 -4.69 8.51
N LEU A 96 -28.23 -4.26 7.74
CA LEU A 96 -27.99 -2.84 7.51
C LEU A 96 -28.83 -2.29 6.35
N THR A 97 -29.12 -0.99 6.42
CA THR A 97 -29.62 -0.22 5.28
C THR A 97 -28.52 0.01 4.23
N ILE A 98 -28.91 0.29 2.98
CA ILE A 98 -27.95 0.57 1.89
C ILE A 98 -26.92 1.66 2.28
N PRO A 99 -27.30 2.82 2.85
CA PRO A 99 -26.32 3.79 3.34
C PRO A 99 -25.41 3.26 4.44
N GLY A 100 -25.94 2.37 5.30
CA GLY A 100 -25.16 1.70 6.35
C GLY A 100 -24.10 0.76 5.78
N ILE A 101 -24.46 -0.02 4.77
CA ILE A 101 -23.54 -0.91 4.04
C ILE A 101 -22.44 -0.07 3.36
N ALA A 102 -22.85 0.94 2.57
CA ALA A 102 -21.90 1.80 1.85
C ALA A 102 -20.87 2.44 2.79
N ARG A 103 -21.33 2.96 3.94
CA ARG A 103 -20.44 3.57 4.95
C ARG A 103 -19.43 2.58 5.53
N ARG A 104 -19.86 1.35 5.81
CA ARG A 104 -18.96 0.31 6.34
C ARG A 104 -18.02 -0.22 5.30
N ALA A 105 -18.49 -0.40 4.07
CA ALA A 105 -17.68 -0.80 2.93
C ALA A 105 -16.53 0.18 2.70
N MET A 106 -16.83 1.47 2.60
CA MET A 106 -15.80 2.50 2.44
C MET A 106 -14.78 2.48 3.58
N ARG A 107 -15.24 2.33 4.83
CA ARG A 107 -14.32 2.24 5.98
C ARG A 107 -13.36 1.06 5.90
N ILE A 108 -13.81 -0.11 5.44
CA ILE A 108 -12.96 -1.29 5.24
C ILE A 108 -11.86 -0.97 4.23
N LEU A 109 -12.23 -0.36 3.10
CA LEU A 109 -11.27 -0.01 2.05
C LEU A 109 -10.30 1.11 2.50
N ASP A 110 -10.79 2.12 3.22
CA ASP A 110 -9.94 3.14 3.84
C ASP A 110 -8.92 2.54 4.80
N ASP A 111 -9.35 1.54 5.59
CA ASP A 111 -8.48 0.90 6.58
C ASP A 111 -7.38 0.04 5.92
N VAL A 112 -7.57 -0.45 4.69
CA VAL A 112 -6.50 -1.10 3.89
C VAL A 112 -5.42 -0.09 3.53
N VAL A 113 -5.80 1.07 2.98
CA VAL A 113 -4.86 2.14 2.63
C VAL A 113 -4.07 2.59 3.87
N LYS A 114 -4.77 2.81 4.99
CA LYS A 114 -4.13 3.16 6.26
C LYS A 114 -3.20 2.07 6.77
N ALA A 115 -3.54 0.78 6.58
CA ALA A 115 -2.68 -0.32 7.00
C ALA A 115 -1.33 -0.28 6.28
N ILE A 116 -1.30 0.00 4.97
CA ILE A 116 -0.06 0.17 4.20
C ILE A 116 0.79 1.32 4.76
N GLN A 117 0.17 2.48 4.99
CA GLN A 117 0.88 3.67 5.48
C GLN A 117 1.38 3.52 6.92
N ASN A 118 0.61 2.84 7.78
CA ASN A 118 0.91 2.68 9.19
C ASN A 118 1.94 1.57 9.47
N MET A 119 2.32 0.76 8.49
CA MET A 119 3.44 -0.17 8.67
C MET A 119 4.70 0.59 9.07
N HIS A 120 5.42 0.11 10.08
CA HIS A 120 6.71 0.70 10.43
C HIS A 120 7.79 0.34 9.39
N GLN A 121 7.68 -0.82 8.73
CA GLN A 121 8.54 -1.20 7.62
C GLN A 121 8.24 -0.34 6.39
N PRO A 122 9.25 0.06 5.60
CA PRO A 122 9.05 0.58 4.25
C PRO A 122 8.27 -0.40 3.37
N VAL A 123 7.33 0.15 2.60
CA VAL A 123 6.50 -0.61 1.66
C VAL A 123 6.84 -0.16 0.23
N ILE A 124 7.28 -1.10 -0.60
CA ILE A 124 7.57 -0.89 -2.02
C ILE A 124 6.41 -1.44 -2.85
N GLY A 125 5.76 -0.59 -3.62
CA GLY A 125 4.79 -1.00 -4.63
C GLY A 125 5.52 -1.44 -5.90
N ALA A 126 5.45 -2.73 -6.22
CA ALA A 126 5.90 -3.30 -7.49
C ALA A 126 4.69 -3.34 -8.43
N ILE A 127 4.53 -2.28 -9.22
CA ILE A 127 3.35 -2.06 -10.07
C ILE A 127 3.52 -2.80 -11.38
N ASN A 128 3.08 -4.05 -11.41
CA ASN A 128 3.30 -4.99 -12.50
C ASN A 128 2.36 -4.81 -13.70
N GLY A 129 1.42 -3.87 -13.65
CA GLY A 129 0.46 -3.61 -14.70
C GLY A 129 -0.55 -2.55 -14.29
N PRO A 130 -1.76 -2.54 -14.87
CA PRO A 130 -2.81 -1.57 -14.54
C PRO A 130 -3.06 -1.39 -13.05
N ALA A 131 -3.03 -0.13 -12.59
CA ALA A 131 -3.42 0.32 -11.26
C ALA A 131 -4.59 1.31 -11.40
N ILE A 132 -5.83 0.83 -11.23
CA ILE A 132 -7.05 1.55 -11.61
C ILE A 132 -7.91 1.84 -10.37
N GLY A 133 -8.46 3.04 -10.24
CA GLY A 133 -9.34 3.44 -9.14
C GLY A 133 -8.72 3.15 -7.78
N GLY A 134 -9.35 2.29 -6.98
CA GLY A 134 -8.78 1.85 -5.70
C GLY A 134 -7.40 1.20 -5.81
N GLY A 135 -7.06 0.55 -6.94
CA GLY A 135 -5.72 0.04 -7.21
C GLY A 135 -4.68 1.17 -7.35
N PHE A 136 -5.06 2.28 -7.96
CA PHE A 136 -4.23 3.48 -7.96
C PHE A 136 -4.05 4.03 -6.54
N CYS A 137 -5.10 4.02 -5.73
CA CYS A 137 -5.03 4.44 -4.33
C CYS A 137 -4.08 3.55 -3.52
N LEU A 138 -4.14 2.22 -3.69
CA LEU A 138 -3.21 1.28 -3.05
C LEU A 138 -1.76 1.54 -3.46
N ALA A 139 -1.51 1.77 -4.76
CA ALA A 139 -0.19 2.14 -5.25
C ALA A 139 0.32 3.42 -4.59
N MET A 140 -0.54 4.46 -4.48
CA MET A 140 -0.18 5.73 -3.84
C MET A 140 0.06 5.62 -2.34
N ALA A 141 -0.49 4.62 -1.68
CA ALA A 141 -0.28 4.39 -0.25
C ALA A 141 1.12 3.83 0.06
N THR A 142 1.81 3.24 -0.93
CA THR A 142 3.17 2.71 -0.75
C THR A 142 4.21 3.83 -0.66
N ASP A 143 5.33 3.58 0.03
CA ASP A 143 6.39 4.57 0.21
C ASP A 143 7.19 4.79 -1.08
N ILE A 144 7.53 3.71 -1.77
CA ILE A 144 8.28 3.72 -3.03
C ILE A 144 7.48 2.96 -4.08
N ARG A 145 7.40 3.48 -5.30
CA ARG A 145 6.72 2.83 -6.43
C ARG A 145 7.72 2.58 -7.55
N VAL A 146 7.82 1.31 -7.97
CA VAL A 146 8.50 0.90 -9.20
C VAL A 146 7.44 0.32 -10.13
N ALA A 147 7.43 0.72 -11.39
CA ALA A 147 6.45 0.26 -12.35
C ALA A 147 7.08 -0.58 -13.46
N ALA A 148 6.34 -1.57 -13.93
CA ALA A 148 6.63 -2.21 -15.20
C ALA A 148 6.34 -1.25 -16.36
N ASP A 149 6.96 -1.46 -17.49
CA ASP A 149 6.74 -0.70 -18.73
C ASP A 149 5.30 -0.81 -19.25
N SER A 150 4.63 -1.92 -18.96
CA SER A 150 3.22 -2.18 -19.27
C SER A 150 2.23 -1.53 -18.28
N ALA A 151 2.70 -0.95 -17.18
CA ALA A 151 1.84 -0.37 -16.16
C ALA A 151 1.22 0.97 -16.62
N TYR A 152 0.01 1.22 -16.16
CA TYR A 152 -0.62 2.53 -16.23
C TYR A 152 -1.49 2.80 -15.01
N PHE A 153 -1.81 4.07 -14.76
CA PHE A 153 -2.61 4.53 -13.65
C PHE A 153 -3.86 5.25 -14.15
N ARG A 154 -5.03 4.93 -13.56
CA ARG A 154 -6.31 5.56 -13.93
C ARG A 154 -7.14 5.88 -12.70
N PRO A 155 -7.61 7.12 -12.51
CA PRO A 155 -8.58 7.47 -11.47
C PRO A 155 -10.00 7.13 -11.95
N ALA A 156 -10.44 5.89 -11.74
CA ALA A 156 -11.64 5.33 -12.38
C ALA A 156 -12.97 5.87 -11.84
N GLY A 157 -13.03 6.46 -10.65
CA GLY A 157 -14.27 6.92 -10.04
C GLY A 157 -15.07 7.85 -10.96
N ILE A 158 -14.42 8.87 -11.54
CA ILE A 158 -15.09 9.85 -12.43
C ILE A 158 -15.59 9.21 -13.72
N ASN A 159 -14.89 8.24 -14.26
CA ASN A 159 -15.27 7.52 -15.46
C ASN A 159 -16.52 6.65 -15.24
N ASN A 160 -16.81 6.31 -13.98
CA ASN A 160 -17.98 5.54 -13.56
C ASN A 160 -19.10 6.41 -12.98
N GLY A 161 -19.08 7.73 -13.21
CA GLY A 161 -20.10 8.66 -12.70
C GLY A 161 -20.01 8.94 -11.20
N LEU A 162 -18.86 8.63 -10.59
CA LEU A 162 -18.56 8.92 -9.19
C LEU A 162 -17.51 10.03 -9.08
N THR A 163 -16.99 10.27 -7.90
CA THR A 163 -15.86 11.19 -7.70
C THR A 163 -14.52 10.47 -7.89
N SER A 164 -13.50 11.17 -8.38
CA SER A 164 -12.10 10.70 -8.36
C SER A 164 -11.47 10.82 -6.96
N ALA A 165 -12.12 11.48 -6.02
CA ALA A 165 -11.65 11.66 -4.66
C ALA A 165 -12.07 10.46 -3.80
N GLU A 166 -11.24 9.43 -3.78
CA GLU A 166 -11.46 8.19 -3.04
C GLU A 166 -10.17 7.72 -2.35
N LEU A 167 -10.29 7.01 -1.25
CA LEU A 167 -9.20 6.27 -0.56
C LEU A 167 -7.89 7.07 -0.43
N GLY A 168 -7.99 8.39 -0.24
CA GLY A 168 -6.83 9.27 -0.07
C GLY A 168 -6.17 9.76 -1.35
N LEU A 169 -6.63 9.36 -2.56
CA LEU A 169 -6.00 9.76 -3.84
C LEU A 169 -5.95 11.28 -4.01
N SER A 170 -7.02 11.99 -3.69
CA SER A 170 -7.09 13.46 -3.79
C SER A 170 -6.14 14.18 -2.83
N TYR A 171 -5.66 13.50 -1.80
CA TYR A 171 -4.65 14.01 -0.87
C TYR A 171 -3.23 13.66 -1.34
N LEU A 172 -2.98 12.40 -1.69
CA LEU A 172 -1.66 11.87 -2.00
C LEU A 172 -1.15 12.30 -3.38
N LEU A 173 -2.00 12.26 -4.40
CA LEU A 173 -1.58 12.52 -5.77
C LEU A 173 -1.07 13.96 -5.97
N PRO A 174 -1.77 15.03 -5.52
CA PRO A 174 -1.26 16.41 -5.66
C PRO A 174 0.05 16.65 -4.92
N ARG A 175 0.29 15.93 -3.82
CA ARG A 175 1.54 16.01 -3.07
C ARG A 175 2.71 15.33 -3.78
N ALA A 176 2.42 14.27 -4.52
CA ALA A 176 3.44 13.54 -5.28
C ALA A 176 3.84 14.27 -6.58
N ILE A 177 2.86 14.78 -7.36
CA ILE A 177 3.13 15.25 -8.73
C ILE A 177 2.77 16.73 -8.98
N GLY A 178 2.33 17.44 -7.94
CA GLY A 178 1.86 18.81 -8.01
C GLY A 178 0.37 18.91 -8.41
N SER A 179 -0.30 19.99 -7.96
CA SER A 179 -1.75 20.14 -8.08
C SER A 179 -2.24 20.21 -9.53
N SER A 180 -1.52 20.92 -10.42
CA SER A 180 -1.96 21.08 -11.81
C SER A 180 -2.09 19.74 -12.54
N ARG A 181 -1.08 18.86 -12.42
CA ARG A 181 -1.09 17.54 -13.04
C ARG A 181 -2.13 16.62 -12.38
N ALA A 182 -2.20 16.66 -11.05
CA ALA A 182 -3.18 15.84 -10.33
C ALA A 182 -4.61 16.21 -10.71
N PHE A 183 -4.92 17.50 -10.85
CA PHE A 183 -6.25 17.96 -11.24
C PHE A 183 -6.58 17.57 -12.69
N ASP A 184 -5.62 17.71 -13.62
CA ASP A 184 -5.80 17.24 -14.99
C ASP A 184 -6.14 15.73 -15.00
N ILE A 185 -5.32 14.90 -14.36
CA ILE A 185 -5.53 13.45 -14.31
C ILE A 185 -6.87 13.09 -13.66
N MET A 186 -7.16 13.67 -12.49
CA MET A 186 -8.35 13.31 -11.71
C MET A 186 -9.65 13.84 -12.30
N LEU A 187 -9.65 15.02 -12.91
CA LEU A 187 -10.86 15.62 -13.46
C LEU A 187 -11.18 15.11 -14.87
N THR A 188 -10.16 14.73 -15.64
CA THR A 188 -10.37 14.15 -16.98
C THR A 188 -10.55 12.63 -16.96
N GLY A 189 -10.12 11.96 -15.88
CA GLY A 189 -10.18 10.50 -15.78
C GLY A 189 -9.26 9.78 -16.77
N ARG A 190 -8.26 10.48 -17.32
CA ARG A 190 -7.33 9.93 -18.30
C ARG A 190 -6.33 8.97 -17.70
N ASP A 191 -5.78 8.14 -18.55
CA ASP A 191 -4.66 7.26 -18.20
C ASP A 191 -3.36 8.06 -18.07
N VAL A 192 -2.48 7.54 -17.22
CA VAL A 192 -1.09 7.93 -17.08
C VAL A 192 -0.26 6.67 -17.33
N ASP A 193 0.41 6.59 -18.47
CA ASP A 193 1.28 5.47 -18.80
C ASP A 193 2.55 5.44 -17.95
N SER A 194 3.34 4.38 -18.10
CA SER A 194 4.57 4.18 -17.33
C SER A 194 5.61 5.27 -17.57
N GLU A 195 5.78 5.72 -18.81
CA GLU A 195 6.75 6.77 -19.16
C GLU A 195 6.36 8.13 -18.57
N GLU A 196 5.09 8.52 -18.74
CA GLU A 196 4.56 9.73 -18.09
C GLU A 196 4.68 9.63 -16.58
N SER A 197 4.32 8.50 -15.98
CA SER A 197 4.37 8.30 -14.53
C SER A 197 5.76 8.53 -13.95
N ARG A 198 6.80 8.09 -14.65
CA ARG A 198 8.20 8.36 -14.29
C ARG A 198 8.54 9.84 -14.47
N ARG A 199 8.17 10.42 -15.61
CA ARG A 199 8.48 11.81 -15.95
C ARG A 199 7.87 12.81 -14.96
N ILE A 200 6.67 12.52 -14.43
CA ILE A 200 5.98 13.41 -13.48
C ILE A 200 6.30 13.10 -12.01
N GLY A 201 7.08 12.06 -11.73
CA GLY A 201 7.45 11.67 -10.37
C GLY A 201 6.39 10.83 -9.63
N LEU A 202 5.43 10.25 -10.35
CA LEU A 202 4.44 9.34 -9.77
C LEU A 202 5.09 8.02 -9.33
N VAL A 203 6.05 7.52 -10.12
CA VAL A 203 6.91 6.39 -9.79
C VAL A 203 8.38 6.78 -9.79
N SER A 204 9.19 6.11 -8.98
CA SER A 204 10.62 6.37 -8.88
C SER A 204 11.40 5.78 -10.06
N LYS A 205 10.91 4.65 -10.62
CA LYS A 205 11.57 3.93 -11.71
C LYS A 205 10.57 3.17 -12.57
N VAL A 206 10.91 2.99 -13.84
CA VAL A 206 10.22 2.09 -14.78
C VAL A 206 11.25 1.10 -15.30
N VAL A 207 10.89 -0.18 -15.34
CA VAL A 207 11.71 -1.29 -15.84
C VAL A 207 10.84 -2.26 -16.65
N SER A 208 11.44 -3.23 -17.33
CA SER A 208 10.65 -4.28 -17.97
C SER A 208 9.92 -5.14 -16.94
N GLN A 209 8.84 -5.80 -17.36
CA GLN A 209 8.05 -6.68 -16.50
C GLN A 209 8.91 -7.73 -15.79
N GLU A 210 9.87 -8.33 -16.50
CA GLU A 210 10.73 -9.39 -15.98
C GLU A 210 11.73 -8.88 -14.93
N GLN A 211 12.08 -7.59 -14.99
CA GLN A 211 13.03 -6.95 -14.09
C GLN A 211 12.37 -6.34 -12.84
N LEU A 212 11.04 -6.24 -12.82
CA LEU A 212 10.31 -5.47 -11.81
C LEU A 212 10.62 -5.93 -10.38
N LEU A 213 10.45 -7.20 -10.08
CA LEU A 213 10.67 -7.71 -8.73
C LEU A 213 12.15 -7.65 -8.35
N GLU A 214 13.05 -7.92 -9.29
CA GLU A 214 14.50 -7.85 -9.04
C GLU A 214 14.93 -6.42 -8.69
N GLU A 215 14.39 -5.42 -9.37
CA GLU A 215 14.62 -4.02 -9.04
C GLU A 215 14.09 -3.66 -7.64
N CYS A 216 12.89 -4.13 -7.31
CA CYS A 216 12.32 -3.92 -5.97
C CYS A 216 13.15 -4.60 -4.88
N TYR A 217 13.66 -5.80 -5.14
CA TYR A 217 14.57 -6.49 -4.21
C TYR A 217 15.88 -5.72 -4.02
N GLY A 218 16.46 -5.18 -5.09
CA GLY A 218 17.67 -4.36 -4.99
C GLY A 218 17.47 -3.09 -4.15
N ILE A 219 16.30 -2.45 -4.25
CA ILE A 219 15.93 -1.31 -3.39
C ILE A 219 15.79 -1.78 -1.93
N ALA A 220 15.08 -2.88 -1.70
CA ALA A 220 14.85 -3.43 -0.37
C ALA A 220 16.17 -3.85 0.32
N GLU A 221 17.08 -4.47 -0.40
CA GLU A 221 18.41 -4.85 0.10
C GLU A 221 19.25 -3.63 0.48
N ARG A 222 19.17 -2.55 -0.32
CA ARG A 222 19.82 -1.29 0.03
C ARG A 222 19.26 -0.70 1.32
N ILE A 223 17.94 -0.72 1.51
CA ILE A 223 17.30 -0.29 2.75
C ILE A 223 17.73 -1.16 3.92
N ASN A 224 17.81 -2.48 3.75
CA ASN A 224 18.25 -3.43 4.76
C ASN A 224 19.71 -3.23 5.20
N GLY A 225 20.53 -2.57 4.38
CA GLY A 225 21.91 -2.18 4.73
C GLY A 225 22.00 -1.08 5.78
N PHE A 226 20.91 -0.39 6.11
CA PHE A 226 20.87 0.67 7.11
C PHE A 226 20.32 0.17 8.46
N SER A 227 20.40 1.02 9.48
CA SER A 227 19.80 0.77 10.79
C SER A 227 18.27 0.61 10.67
N GLN A 228 17.73 -0.50 11.17
CA GLN A 228 16.28 -0.74 11.13
C GLN A 228 15.50 0.40 11.79
N LEU A 229 15.81 0.73 13.06
CA LEU A 229 15.13 1.82 13.76
C LEU A 229 15.27 3.17 13.04
N GLY A 230 16.45 3.43 12.46
CA GLY A 230 16.69 4.65 11.69
C GLY A 230 15.78 4.74 10.46
N VAL A 231 15.58 3.64 9.74
CA VAL A 231 14.69 3.56 8.58
C VAL A 231 13.23 3.75 9.00
N GLU A 232 12.78 3.02 10.03
CA GLU A 232 11.40 3.09 10.53
C GLU A 232 11.02 4.50 11.00
N VAL A 233 11.88 5.13 11.80
CA VAL A 233 11.67 6.52 12.28
C VAL A 233 11.71 7.51 11.13
N SER A 234 12.61 7.30 10.13
CA SER A 234 12.64 8.16 8.93
C SER A 234 11.33 8.08 8.15
N LYS A 235 10.78 6.87 7.93
CA LYS A 235 9.46 6.71 7.29
C LYS A 235 8.37 7.49 8.04
N GLN A 236 8.30 7.34 9.37
CA GLN A 236 7.34 8.07 10.19
C GLN A 236 7.45 9.59 10.03
N MET A 237 8.68 10.11 10.03
CA MET A 237 8.90 11.55 9.88
C MET A 237 8.57 12.04 8.47
N LEU A 238 8.85 11.26 7.43
CA LEU A 238 8.48 11.60 6.05
C LEU A 238 6.95 11.71 5.86
N TRP A 239 6.18 10.75 6.38
CA TRP A 239 4.72 10.82 6.34
C TRP A 239 4.17 11.95 7.20
N ALA A 240 4.68 12.14 8.41
CA ALA A 240 4.30 13.26 9.28
C ALA A 240 4.61 14.62 8.64
N GLY A 241 5.70 14.73 7.89
CA GLY A 241 6.07 15.93 7.15
C GLY A 241 5.08 16.29 6.05
N MET A 242 4.45 15.30 5.42
CA MET A 242 3.41 15.54 4.40
C MET A 242 2.13 16.14 5.02
N ASP A 243 1.87 15.92 6.30
CA ASP A 243 0.72 16.45 7.04
C ASP A 243 1.04 17.70 7.85
N ALA A 244 2.31 18.07 7.93
CA ALA A 244 2.74 19.18 8.80
C ALA A 244 2.24 20.53 8.30
N GLY A 245 1.53 21.24 9.15
CA GLY A 245 1.09 22.63 8.91
C GLY A 245 2.17 23.68 9.12
N SER A 246 3.33 23.31 9.70
CA SER A 246 4.42 24.22 10.02
C SER A 246 5.77 23.52 9.91
N LEU A 247 6.66 24.07 9.08
CA LEU A 247 8.04 23.60 8.97
C LEU A 247 8.74 23.62 10.32
N HIS A 248 8.61 24.72 11.07
CA HIS A 248 9.29 24.86 12.37
C HIS A 248 8.85 23.80 13.38
N SER A 249 7.55 23.52 13.47
CA SER A 249 7.04 22.45 14.33
C SER A 249 7.55 21.08 13.89
N HIS A 250 7.56 20.81 12.58
CA HIS A 250 8.04 19.53 12.06
C HIS A 250 9.55 19.34 12.30
N MET A 251 10.38 20.36 12.08
CA MET A 251 11.82 20.31 12.40
C MET A 251 12.10 19.97 13.88
N ASN A 252 11.25 20.43 14.81
CA ASN A 252 11.37 20.03 16.22
C ASN A 252 11.10 18.52 16.40
N HIS A 253 10.11 17.95 15.70
CA HIS A 253 9.84 16.51 15.73
C HIS A 253 11.01 15.73 15.14
N GLU A 254 11.57 16.16 13.99
CA GLU A 254 12.76 15.54 13.38
C GLU A 254 13.95 15.56 14.34
N GLY A 255 14.18 16.69 15.04
CA GLY A 255 15.25 16.82 16.04
C GLY A 255 15.08 15.81 17.18
N HIS A 256 13.86 15.65 17.72
CA HIS A 256 13.59 14.64 18.75
C HIS A 256 13.76 13.22 18.22
N ALA A 257 13.30 12.94 16.99
CA ALA A 257 13.46 11.64 16.35
C ALA A 257 14.94 11.26 16.17
N GLN A 258 15.78 12.22 15.71
CA GLN A 258 17.22 12.02 15.59
C GLN A 258 17.88 11.74 16.93
N LEU A 259 17.55 12.52 17.97
CA LEU A 259 18.08 12.31 19.30
C LEU A 259 17.63 10.95 19.88
N PHE A 260 16.36 10.56 19.65
CA PHE A 260 15.86 9.26 20.09
C PHE A 260 16.68 8.13 19.50
N VAL A 261 16.87 8.08 18.19
CA VAL A 261 17.68 7.04 17.51
C VAL A 261 19.13 7.08 18.01
N ARG A 262 19.73 8.28 18.14
CA ARG A 262 21.09 8.46 18.62
C ARG A 262 21.30 7.94 20.04
N MET A 263 20.35 8.20 20.95
CA MET A 263 20.48 7.85 22.36
C MET A 263 20.10 6.41 22.69
N THR A 264 19.30 5.77 21.82
CA THR A 264 18.80 4.41 22.06
C THR A 264 19.55 3.32 21.27
N THR A 265 20.43 3.70 20.34
CA THR A 265 21.22 2.76 19.53
C THR A 265 22.68 3.15 19.51
N LYS A 266 23.54 2.21 19.05
CA LYS A 266 24.96 2.44 18.77
C LYS A 266 25.27 2.66 17.29
N ASN A 267 24.23 2.80 16.46
CA ASN A 267 24.37 2.86 15.01
C ASN A 267 25.27 4.00 14.53
N PHE A 268 25.22 5.15 15.21
CA PHE A 268 26.05 6.31 14.86
C PHE A 268 27.53 6.04 15.15
N GLU A 269 27.85 5.46 16.30
CA GLU A 269 29.23 5.09 16.69
C GLU A 269 29.80 3.99 15.77
N GLU A 270 28.95 3.12 15.25
CA GLU A 270 29.34 2.09 14.28
C GLU A 270 29.58 2.66 12.89
N ALA A 271 28.78 3.61 12.47
CA ALA A 271 28.86 4.26 11.15
C ALA A 271 30.08 5.18 10.97
N ILE A 272 30.67 5.69 12.06
CA ILE A 272 31.84 6.59 12.04
C ILE A 272 33.17 5.89 12.24
N LYS A 273 33.16 4.55 12.47
CA LYS A 273 34.34 3.70 12.52
C LYS A 273 34.81 3.30 11.11
#